data_ac04897a056b0063cc0a1b0821fcae3b
#
_entry.id   ac04897a056b0063cc0a1b0821fcae3b
#
_cell.length_a   1.000
_cell.length_b   1.000
_cell.length_c   1.000
_cell.angle_alpha   90.00
_cell.angle_beta   90.00
_cell.angle_gamma   90.00
#
_symmetry.space_group_name_H-M   'P 1'
#
loop_
_entity.id
_entity.type
_entity.pdbx_description
1 polymer ?
#
loop_
_entity_poly.entity_id
_entity_poly.type
_entity_poly.pdbx_seq_one_letter_code
_entity_poly.pdbx_strand_id
1 'polypeptide(L)'
;MSDLERAIIDTVAWFAVSEQPLTLFFIWQWLWKPERAYGLEEVEEALRTSSVLASRLQKCDGFYTLLDLPLDRWIVARQIGWADAIRKMRKLSRARLYLNSLPSVEAVYAVNTLAWHQTSPNSDIDLLIVTQPGMLWTTRFLCVLPFALMKKRPDNGHQIQD
;
A
#
# COMPACT_ATOMS: atom_id res chain seq x y z
N MET A 1 -19.38 23.13 -1.85
CA MET A 1 -18.31 22.17 -1.60
C MET A 1 -17.00 22.89 -1.67
N SER A 2 -16.22 22.90 -0.58
CA SER A 2 -14.91 23.53 -0.54
C SER A 2 -13.86 22.68 -1.30
N ASP A 3 -12.67 23.24 -1.55
CA ASP A 3 -11.56 22.50 -2.15
C ASP A 3 -11.16 21.28 -1.29
N LEU A 4 -11.05 21.48 0.03
CA LEU A 4 -10.71 20.41 0.96
C LEU A 4 -11.77 19.27 0.95
N GLU A 5 -13.06 19.62 0.96
CA GLU A 5 -14.13 18.61 0.88
C GLU A 5 -14.04 17.79 -0.40
N ARG A 6 -13.79 18.45 -1.54
CA ARG A 6 -13.59 17.78 -2.83
C ARG A 6 -12.39 16.85 -2.77
N ALA A 7 -11.23 17.35 -2.32
CA ALA A 7 -10.00 16.56 -2.24
C ALA A 7 -10.16 15.32 -1.33
N ILE A 8 -10.89 15.45 -0.20
CA ILE A 8 -11.21 14.33 0.70
C ILE A 8 -12.08 13.29 -0.02
N ILE A 9 -13.17 13.72 -0.68
CA ILE A 9 -14.09 12.81 -1.38
C ILE A 9 -13.36 12.07 -2.49
N ASP A 10 -12.60 12.79 -3.32
CA ASP A 10 -11.84 12.22 -4.43
C ASP A 10 -10.80 11.20 -3.93
N THR A 11 -10.14 11.50 -2.81
CA THR A 11 -9.20 10.57 -2.16
C THR A 11 -9.91 9.30 -1.72
N VAL A 12 -11.00 9.43 -0.97
CA VAL A 12 -11.75 8.27 -0.45
C VAL A 12 -12.34 7.45 -1.59
N ALA A 13 -12.86 8.11 -2.65
CA ALA A 13 -13.38 7.43 -3.83
C ALA A 13 -12.30 6.64 -4.58
N TRP A 14 -11.11 7.19 -4.72
CA TRP A 14 -9.97 6.50 -5.34
C TRP A 14 -9.62 5.19 -4.62
N PHE A 15 -9.52 5.24 -3.29
CA PHE A 15 -9.19 4.06 -2.51
C PHE A 15 -10.35 3.06 -2.39
N ALA A 16 -11.60 3.53 -2.47
CA ALA A 16 -12.78 2.67 -2.48
C ALA A 16 -12.84 1.74 -3.70
N VAL A 17 -12.29 2.15 -4.85
CA VAL A 17 -12.16 1.28 -6.05
C VAL A 17 -11.35 0.01 -5.74
N SER A 18 -10.40 0.10 -4.82
CA SER A 18 -9.57 -1.03 -4.38
C SER A 18 -10.04 -1.64 -3.04
N GLU A 19 -11.28 -1.37 -2.64
CA GLU A 19 -11.89 -1.85 -1.39
C GLU A 19 -11.07 -1.47 -0.13
N GLN A 20 -10.42 -0.29 -0.16
CA GLN A 20 -9.54 0.17 0.92
C GLN A 20 -10.18 1.28 1.74
N PRO A 21 -10.63 1.01 2.97
CA PRO A 21 -11.08 2.05 3.87
C PRO A 21 -9.87 2.83 4.39
N LEU A 22 -10.02 4.14 4.56
CA LEU A 22 -8.96 5.05 4.96
C LEU A 22 -9.13 5.53 6.39
N THR A 23 -8.03 5.67 7.12
CA THR A 23 -8.00 6.43 8.38
C THR A 23 -7.82 7.92 8.09
N LEU A 24 -8.11 8.79 9.07
CA LEU A 24 -7.85 10.22 8.99
C LEU A 24 -6.43 10.53 8.48
N PHE A 25 -5.42 9.83 9.04
CA PHE A 25 -4.02 10.03 8.65
C PHE A 25 -3.78 9.70 7.17
N PHE A 26 -4.33 8.62 6.67
CA PHE A 26 -4.19 8.25 5.25
C PHE A 26 -4.95 9.19 4.33
N ILE A 27 -6.14 9.69 4.71
CA ILE A 27 -6.86 10.72 3.96
C ILE A 27 -5.98 11.96 3.84
N TRP A 28 -5.45 12.46 4.94
CA TRP A 28 -4.58 13.63 4.95
C TRP A 28 -3.31 13.43 4.10
N GLN A 29 -2.63 12.31 4.27
CA GLN A 29 -1.38 12.00 3.58
C GLN A 29 -1.55 11.91 2.06
N TRP A 30 -2.71 11.46 1.60
CA TRP A 30 -2.97 11.17 0.20
C TRP A 30 -4.03 12.06 -0.43
N LEU A 31 -4.26 13.26 0.12
CA LEU A 31 -5.21 14.22 -0.45
C LEU A 31 -4.99 14.40 -1.96
N TRP A 32 -6.04 14.16 -2.73
CA TRP A 32 -5.98 14.20 -4.18
C TRP A 32 -6.08 15.64 -4.70
N LYS A 33 -4.98 16.14 -5.30
CA LYS A 33 -4.90 17.45 -5.95
C LYS A 33 -5.54 18.59 -5.13
N PRO A 34 -5.17 18.79 -3.88
CA PRO A 34 -5.63 19.93 -3.11
C PRO A 34 -5.01 21.23 -3.70
N GLU A 35 -5.74 22.34 -3.68
CA GLU A 35 -5.23 23.64 -4.17
C GLU A 35 -4.08 24.18 -3.31
N ARG A 36 -4.01 23.77 -2.04
CA ARG A 36 -2.90 24.06 -1.12
C ARG A 36 -2.61 22.89 -0.20
N ALA A 37 -1.49 22.94 0.50
CA ALA A 37 -1.23 22.00 1.58
C ALA A 37 -2.20 22.25 2.76
N TYR A 38 -2.83 21.21 3.25
CA TYR A 38 -3.71 21.22 4.43
C TYR A 38 -3.05 20.49 5.60
N GLY A 39 -3.22 21.01 6.82
CA GLY A 39 -2.81 20.34 8.03
C GLY A 39 -3.73 19.16 8.38
N LEU A 40 -3.22 18.22 9.19
CA LEU A 40 -4.02 17.08 9.68
C LEU A 40 -5.26 17.56 10.44
N GLU A 41 -5.11 18.62 11.26
CA GLU A 41 -6.19 19.21 12.05
C GLU A 41 -7.31 19.82 11.17
N GLU A 42 -6.97 20.41 10.03
CA GLU A 42 -7.94 20.96 9.08
C GLU A 42 -8.77 19.85 8.45
N VAL A 43 -8.14 18.71 8.11
CA VAL A 43 -8.83 17.53 7.56
C VAL A 43 -9.73 16.89 8.63
N GLU A 44 -9.26 16.79 9.87
CA GLU A 44 -10.06 16.26 10.99
C GLU A 44 -11.29 17.13 11.24
N GLU A 45 -11.11 18.45 11.29
CA GLU A 45 -12.20 19.41 11.48
C GLU A 45 -13.22 19.31 10.36
N ALA A 46 -12.76 19.24 9.09
CA ALA A 46 -13.64 19.09 7.94
C ALA A 46 -14.46 17.78 8.03
N LEU A 47 -13.83 16.66 8.37
CA LEU A 47 -14.50 15.37 8.54
C LEU A 47 -15.51 15.35 9.70
N ARG A 48 -15.29 16.21 10.72
CA ARG A 48 -16.16 16.31 11.89
C ARG A 48 -17.35 17.22 11.65
N THR A 49 -17.18 18.34 10.92
CA THR A 49 -18.16 19.43 10.88
C THR A 49 -18.89 19.56 9.55
N SER A 50 -18.33 19.06 8.44
CA SER A 50 -18.90 19.25 7.12
C SER A 50 -20.14 18.38 6.91
N SER A 51 -21.28 18.98 6.65
CA SER A 51 -22.52 18.31 6.25
C SER A 51 -22.40 17.63 4.89
N VAL A 52 -21.56 18.20 4.00
CA VAL A 52 -21.28 17.63 2.67
C VAL A 52 -20.55 16.30 2.81
N LEU A 53 -19.52 16.24 3.66
CA LEU A 53 -18.79 14.99 3.91
C LEU A 53 -19.67 13.97 4.65
N ALA A 54 -20.44 14.39 5.64
CA ALA A 54 -21.36 13.53 6.38
C ALA A 54 -22.45 12.91 5.48
N SER A 55 -22.85 13.59 4.41
CA SER A 55 -23.81 13.06 3.44
C SER A 55 -23.23 12.10 2.40
N ARG A 56 -21.91 11.96 2.31
CA ARG A 56 -21.21 11.14 1.29
C ARG A 56 -20.31 10.07 1.84
N LEU A 57 -19.85 10.23 3.08
CA LEU A 57 -18.93 9.33 3.74
C LEU A 57 -19.59 8.64 4.91
N GLN A 58 -19.21 7.40 5.15
CA GLN A 58 -19.49 6.69 6.38
C GLN A 58 -18.20 6.47 7.16
N LYS A 59 -18.34 6.32 8.48
CA LYS A 59 -17.24 6.09 9.42
C LYS A 59 -17.57 4.92 10.33
N CYS A 60 -16.62 4.00 10.49
CA CYS A 60 -16.64 2.94 11.49
C CYS A 60 -15.22 2.68 11.99
N ASP A 61 -15.05 2.55 13.32
CA ASP A 61 -13.77 2.24 13.97
C ASP A 61 -12.58 3.10 13.52
N GLY A 62 -12.83 4.39 13.23
CA GLY A 62 -11.81 5.32 12.75
C GLY A 62 -11.47 5.20 11.27
N PHE A 63 -12.13 4.32 10.54
CA PHE A 63 -12.03 4.21 9.10
C PHE A 63 -13.18 4.91 8.39
N TYR A 64 -12.87 5.44 7.20
CA TYR A 64 -13.81 6.16 6.33
C TYR A 64 -13.88 5.51 4.96
N THR A 65 -15.07 5.49 4.37
CA THR A 65 -15.32 5.15 2.96
C THR A 65 -16.55 5.88 2.46
N LEU A 66 -16.89 5.73 1.17
CA LEU A 66 -18.15 6.25 0.64
C LEU A 66 -19.34 5.56 1.29
N LEU A 67 -20.49 6.26 1.34
CA LEU A 67 -21.76 5.66 1.80
C LEU A 67 -22.11 4.41 1.00
N ASP A 68 -22.92 3.54 1.60
CA ASP A 68 -23.49 2.33 1.01
C ASP A 68 -22.47 1.25 0.58
N LEU A 69 -21.18 1.39 0.97
CA LEU A 69 -20.16 0.36 0.75
C LEU A 69 -19.98 -0.51 2.01
N PRO A 70 -19.54 -1.78 1.86
CA PRO A 70 -19.45 -2.74 2.97
C PRO A 70 -18.23 -2.47 3.87
N LEU A 71 -18.24 -1.35 4.60
CA LEU A 71 -17.10 -0.86 5.38
C LEU A 71 -16.61 -1.89 6.42
N ASP A 72 -17.52 -2.55 7.15
CA ASP A 72 -17.16 -3.53 8.18
C ASP A 72 -16.34 -4.69 7.60
N ARG A 73 -16.75 -5.21 6.43
CA ARG A 73 -16.02 -6.26 5.72
C ARG A 73 -14.63 -5.78 5.29
N TRP A 74 -14.53 -4.56 4.82
CA TRP A 74 -13.26 -3.98 4.37
C TRP A 74 -12.31 -3.72 5.53
N ILE A 75 -12.81 -3.32 6.70
CA ILE A 75 -12.01 -3.17 7.91
C ILE A 75 -11.38 -4.51 8.31
N VAL A 76 -12.16 -5.58 8.35
CA VAL A 76 -11.66 -6.92 8.69
C VAL A 76 -10.59 -7.37 7.69
N ALA A 77 -10.85 -7.23 6.39
CA ALA A 77 -9.89 -7.57 5.34
C ALA A 77 -8.58 -6.77 5.48
N ARG A 78 -8.67 -5.48 5.80
CA ARG A 78 -7.52 -4.61 6.02
C ARG A 78 -6.71 -5.02 7.25
N GLN A 79 -7.35 -5.38 8.35
CA GLN A 79 -6.66 -5.84 9.56
C GLN A 79 -5.89 -7.15 9.30
N ILE A 80 -6.50 -8.10 8.59
CA ILE A 80 -5.83 -9.36 8.17
C ILE A 80 -4.64 -9.05 7.25
N GLY A 81 -4.85 -8.20 6.24
CA GLY A 81 -3.81 -7.79 5.29
C GLY A 81 -2.64 -7.09 5.97
N TRP A 82 -2.92 -6.23 6.97
CA TRP A 82 -1.90 -5.57 7.77
C TRP A 82 -1.04 -6.57 8.57
N ALA A 83 -1.67 -7.52 9.25
CA ALA A 83 -0.97 -8.54 10.01
C ALA A 83 -0.06 -9.41 9.12
N ASP A 84 -0.52 -9.73 7.90
CA ASP A 84 0.27 -10.46 6.91
C ASP A 84 1.43 -9.60 6.37
N ALA A 85 1.19 -8.33 6.08
CA ALA A 85 2.22 -7.41 5.62
C ALA A 85 3.37 -7.27 6.65
N ILE A 86 3.06 -7.17 7.95
CA ILE A 86 4.07 -7.14 9.00
C ILE A 86 4.92 -8.42 8.99
N ARG A 87 4.32 -9.59 8.80
CA ARG A 87 5.06 -10.86 8.68
C ARG A 87 5.99 -10.87 7.46
N LYS A 88 5.51 -10.37 6.31
CA LYS A 88 6.29 -10.26 5.07
C LYS A 88 7.42 -9.24 5.20
N MET A 89 7.17 -8.09 5.82
CA MET A 89 8.21 -7.09 6.10
C MET A 89 9.33 -7.64 7.00
N ARG A 90 9.02 -8.47 7.99
CA ARG A 90 10.03 -9.16 8.81
C ARG A 90 10.88 -10.15 7.98
N LYS A 91 10.27 -10.87 7.03
CA LYS A 91 11.01 -11.73 6.09
C LYS A 91 11.91 -10.89 5.18
N LEU A 92 11.37 -9.79 4.65
CA LEU A 92 12.09 -8.86 3.80
C LEU A 92 13.29 -8.22 4.52
N SER A 93 13.17 -7.90 5.81
CA SER A 93 14.27 -7.34 6.60
C SER A 93 15.51 -8.21 6.61
N ARG A 94 15.36 -9.54 6.52
CA ARG A 94 16.47 -10.49 6.40
C ARG A 94 17.07 -10.49 4.99
N ALA A 95 16.22 -10.49 3.95
CA ALA A 95 16.67 -10.41 2.57
C ALA A 95 17.38 -9.08 2.28
N ARG A 96 16.95 -7.98 2.91
CA ARG A 96 17.56 -6.66 2.78
C ARG A 96 19.03 -6.66 3.15
N LEU A 97 19.45 -7.41 4.18
CA LEU A 97 20.85 -7.48 4.59
C LEU A 97 21.73 -7.99 3.44
N TYR A 98 21.26 -9.03 2.74
CA TYR A 98 21.94 -9.55 1.55
C TYR A 98 21.91 -8.54 0.40
N LEU A 99 20.75 -8.00 0.07
CA LEU A 99 20.61 -7.06 -1.06
C LEU A 99 21.45 -5.80 -0.86
N ASN A 100 21.51 -5.26 0.36
CA ASN A 100 22.32 -4.10 0.68
C ASN A 100 23.84 -4.40 0.70
N SER A 101 24.26 -5.68 0.76
CA SER A 101 25.67 -6.05 0.66
C SER A 101 26.17 -6.07 -0.77
N LEU A 102 25.28 -6.00 -1.76
CA LEU A 102 25.65 -5.95 -3.18
C LEU A 102 26.08 -4.52 -3.56
N PRO A 103 27.34 -4.29 -3.98
CA PRO A 103 27.87 -2.95 -4.21
C PRO A 103 27.17 -2.21 -5.37
N SER A 104 26.51 -2.95 -6.25
CA SER A 104 25.73 -2.41 -7.38
C SER A 104 24.30 -2.02 -7.03
N VAL A 105 23.83 -2.28 -5.80
CA VAL A 105 22.48 -1.93 -5.34
C VAL A 105 22.54 -0.58 -4.62
N GLU A 106 21.79 0.39 -5.14
CA GLU A 106 21.68 1.74 -4.55
C GLU A 106 20.48 1.84 -3.60
N ALA A 107 19.35 1.22 -3.95
CA ALA A 107 18.16 1.21 -3.09
C ALA A 107 17.29 -0.02 -3.34
N VAL A 108 16.52 -0.40 -2.31
CA VAL A 108 15.53 -1.48 -2.36
C VAL A 108 14.22 -0.97 -1.78
N TYR A 109 13.15 -1.05 -2.54
CA TYR A 109 11.81 -0.64 -2.14
C TYR A 109 10.85 -1.82 -2.18
N ALA A 110 10.01 -1.95 -1.17
CA ALA A 110 8.81 -2.77 -1.27
C ALA A 110 7.77 -2.02 -2.10
N VAL A 111 7.13 -2.70 -3.04
CA VAL A 111 6.13 -2.11 -3.92
C VAL A 111 4.80 -2.85 -3.86
N ASN A 112 3.80 -2.37 -4.61
CA ASN A 112 2.47 -2.96 -4.72
C ASN A 112 1.78 -3.13 -3.35
N THR A 113 1.10 -4.24 -3.14
CA THR A 113 0.27 -4.49 -1.96
C THR A 113 1.05 -4.45 -0.65
N LEU A 114 2.35 -4.79 -0.68
CA LEU A 114 3.20 -4.72 0.51
C LEU A 114 3.50 -3.27 0.92
N ALA A 115 3.68 -2.36 -0.03
CA ALA A 115 3.87 -0.93 0.25
C ALA A 115 2.65 -0.30 0.94
N TRP A 116 1.45 -0.78 0.60
CA TRP A 116 0.19 -0.34 1.19
C TRP A 116 -0.20 -1.09 2.48
N HIS A 117 0.64 -2.02 2.94
CA HIS A 117 0.34 -2.93 4.06
C HIS A 117 -0.97 -3.70 3.85
N GLN A 118 -1.27 -4.09 2.64
CA GLN A 118 -2.49 -4.83 2.28
C GLN A 118 -2.14 -6.06 1.45
N THR A 119 -1.55 -7.03 2.11
CA THR A 119 -1.16 -8.30 1.48
C THR A 119 -2.12 -9.41 1.88
N SER A 120 -2.11 -10.49 1.11
CA SER A 120 -2.78 -11.74 1.47
C SER A 120 -1.74 -12.85 1.68
N PRO A 121 -2.06 -13.94 2.38
CA PRO A 121 -1.12 -15.04 2.59
C PRO A 121 -0.51 -15.59 1.30
N ASN A 122 -1.25 -15.54 0.21
CA ASN A 122 -0.85 -16.06 -1.11
C ASN A 122 -0.23 -15.00 -2.03
N SER A 123 -0.18 -13.72 -1.62
CA SER A 123 0.46 -12.69 -2.45
C SER A 123 1.97 -12.74 -2.35
N ASP A 124 2.66 -12.46 -3.44
CA ASP A 124 4.11 -12.38 -3.51
C ASP A 124 4.68 -11.14 -2.80
N ILE A 125 5.99 -11.13 -2.61
CA ILE A 125 6.73 -9.96 -2.15
C ILE A 125 7.40 -9.33 -3.37
N ASP A 126 6.87 -8.20 -3.83
CA ASP A 126 7.41 -7.45 -4.95
C ASP A 126 8.42 -6.42 -4.47
N LEU A 127 9.58 -6.41 -5.12
CA LEU A 127 10.67 -5.49 -4.82
C LEU A 127 11.08 -4.71 -6.05
N LEU A 128 11.22 -3.40 -5.90
CA LEU A 128 11.92 -2.55 -6.86
C LEU A 128 13.35 -2.34 -6.37
N ILE A 129 14.33 -2.76 -7.19
CA ILE A 129 15.75 -2.62 -6.88
C ILE A 129 16.35 -1.57 -7.83
N VAL A 130 16.89 -0.50 -7.27
CA VAL A 130 17.63 0.53 -8.00
C VAL A 130 19.08 0.12 -8.04
N THR A 131 19.68 0.15 -9.23
CA THR A 131 21.05 -0.29 -9.46
C THR A 131 21.90 0.80 -10.09
N GLN A 132 23.20 0.73 -9.90
CA GLN A 132 24.14 1.57 -10.63
C GLN A 132 23.98 1.42 -12.14
N PRO A 133 24.21 2.51 -12.92
CA PRO A 133 24.16 2.46 -14.38
C PRO A 133 25.05 1.35 -14.96
N GLY A 134 24.51 0.61 -15.91
CA GLY A 134 25.22 -0.50 -16.57
C GLY A 134 25.28 -1.81 -15.79
N MET A 135 24.87 -1.86 -14.52
CA MET A 135 24.95 -3.05 -13.65
C MET A 135 23.66 -3.85 -13.55
N LEU A 136 22.62 -3.52 -14.31
CA LEU A 136 21.29 -4.11 -14.20
C LEU A 136 21.31 -5.64 -14.27
N TRP A 137 21.95 -6.21 -15.27
CA TRP A 137 21.96 -7.66 -15.49
C TRP A 137 22.79 -8.41 -14.45
N THR A 138 23.95 -7.86 -14.08
CA THR A 138 24.80 -8.41 -13.03
C THR A 138 24.08 -8.41 -11.69
N THR A 139 23.44 -7.29 -11.33
CA THR A 139 22.66 -7.17 -10.09
C THR A 139 21.49 -8.13 -10.10
N ARG A 140 20.74 -8.21 -11.20
CA ARG A 140 19.62 -9.17 -11.33
C ARG A 140 20.08 -10.61 -11.13
N PHE A 141 21.21 -10.98 -11.73
CA PHE A 141 21.78 -12.33 -11.55
C PHE A 141 22.12 -12.60 -10.09
N LEU A 142 22.86 -11.68 -9.45
CA LEU A 142 23.23 -11.80 -8.04
C LEU A 142 22.02 -11.84 -7.11
N CYS A 143 21.00 -11.03 -7.36
CA CYS A 143 19.77 -11.05 -6.55
C CYS A 143 19.01 -12.37 -6.65
N VAL A 144 18.99 -13.02 -7.82
CA VAL A 144 18.22 -14.24 -8.06
C VAL A 144 19.00 -15.50 -7.66
N LEU A 145 20.33 -15.48 -7.77
CA LEU A 145 21.19 -16.63 -7.55
C LEU A 145 20.97 -17.37 -6.21
N PRO A 146 20.91 -16.71 -5.05
CA PRO A 146 20.67 -17.40 -3.77
C PRO A 146 19.31 -18.12 -3.72
N PHE A 147 18.27 -17.48 -4.27
CA PHE A 147 16.93 -18.06 -4.30
C PHE A 147 16.86 -19.27 -5.25
N ALA A 148 17.58 -19.20 -6.38
CA ALA A 148 17.70 -20.33 -7.30
C ALA A 148 18.44 -21.51 -6.67
N LEU A 149 19.55 -21.26 -5.97
CA LEU A 149 20.34 -22.30 -5.28
C LEU A 149 19.55 -22.95 -4.13
N MET A 150 18.72 -22.18 -3.41
CA MET A 150 17.90 -22.66 -2.32
C MET A 150 16.61 -23.38 -2.79
N LYS A 151 16.40 -23.55 -4.10
CA LYS A 151 15.16 -24.11 -4.71
C LYS A 151 13.87 -23.40 -4.21
N LYS A 152 13.99 -22.16 -3.78
CA LYS A 152 12.87 -21.32 -3.30
C LYS A 152 12.35 -20.39 -4.40
N ARG A 153 12.58 -20.73 -5.66
CA ARG A 153 11.95 -20.01 -6.76
C ARG A 153 10.45 -20.34 -6.71
N PRO A 154 9.54 -19.36 -6.73
CA PRO A 154 8.13 -19.66 -6.90
C PRO A 154 7.97 -20.45 -8.19
N ASP A 155 7.35 -21.63 -8.08
CA ASP A 155 7.03 -22.47 -9.22
C ASP A 155 6.03 -21.68 -10.08
N ASN A 156 6.33 -21.52 -11.36
CA ASN A 156 5.43 -20.87 -12.33
C ASN A 156 4.21 -21.76 -12.64
N GLY A 157 3.68 -22.43 -11.64
CA GLY A 157 2.54 -23.34 -11.71
C GLY A 157 1.19 -22.64 -11.63
N HIS A 158 1.01 -21.47 -12.23
CA HIS A 158 -0.33 -21.04 -12.61
C HIS A 158 -0.62 -21.60 -14.01
N GLN A 159 -1.06 -22.85 -14.04
CA GLN A 159 -1.91 -23.33 -15.13
C GLN A 159 -3.16 -22.42 -15.13
N ILE A 160 -3.25 -21.60 -16.17
CA ILE A 160 -4.52 -20.98 -16.57
C ILE A 160 -5.43 -22.17 -16.88
N GLN A 161 -6.37 -22.46 -15.99
CA GLN A 161 -7.51 -23.31 -16.32
C GLN A 161 -8.50 -22.41 -17.05
N ASP A 162 -8.70 -22.74 -18.32
CA ASP A 162 -9.76 -22.22 -19.18
C ASP A 162 -11.16 -22.48 -18.60
#